data_f5f8341bc3bb92a519c0d835f52e5ca7
#
_entry.id   f5f8341bc3bb92a519c0d835f52e5ca7
#
_cell.length_a   1.000
_cell.length_b   1.000
_cell.length_c   1.000
_cell.angle_alpha   90.00
_cell.angle_beta   90.00
_cell.angle_gamma   90.00
#
_symmetry.space_group_name_H-M   'P 1'
#
loop_
_entity.id
_entity.type
_entity.pdbx_description
1 polymer ?
#
loop_
_entity_poly.entity_id
_entity_poly.type
_entity_poly.pdbx_seq_one_letter_code
_entity_poly.pdbx_strand_id
1 'polypeptide(L)'
;MEIGNPSRFGSRQLPLTLPTPSTVSVKFHNRVSSSLSLLRATPRVRTLRCPALSSASLADESEKFVEASKKGNLIPLSRSIFSDHLTPVLAYRCLVKEDDRDAPSFLCESVEPGSNDSNVGRYSFIGAQPSIEIVAKENMVTIMDHREGCRTEEIVEDPMTVPQRIMEGWTPQLLDELPEAFCGGWVGYFSYDTVRYVEKKKLPFPSAPPDDRNLPDVHLGLYDDVIVFDHVDKKAHVIHWVQLDQYSSVDEAFNDGINRLETLLSKVHDIITPRLPAGSIEFNTQLFGTKLEDSSLTSEEYKEAVLEAKEHILAGDIFQIVLSQRFERRTFADPFEIYRALRIVNPSPYMTYLQARGCILVASSPEILTRVKKKTITNRPLAGTVRRGKTPKEDLMLEKQLLNDEKQCAEHIMLVDLGRNDVGKVTGELLDDLTSWDVLRTALPVGTVSGAPKVKAMELIDKLEVTRRGPYSGGFGGISFSGNMDIALALRTIVFPTSFRYDTMYSYKDANKRREWVAHLQAGAGIVADSDPTDEQRECENKAAALARAIDLAESSFVDN
;
A
#
# COMPACT_ATOMS: atom_id res chain seq x y z
N MET A 1 -5.23 20.39 64.88
CA MET A 1 -6.33 19.69 65.59
C MET A 1 -6.52 18.41 64.82
N GLU A 2 -5.81 17.39 65.25
CA GLU A 2 -6.19 16.24 66.08
C GLU A 2 -7.11 15.32 65.27
N ILE A 3 -6.57 14.20 64.80
CA ILE A 3 -6.31 12.88 65.45
C ILE A 3 -7.60 11.99 65.42
N GLY A 4 -7.46 10.81 64.79
CA GLY A 4 -8.40 9.72 65.03
C GLY A 4 -8.25 8.51 64.11
N ASN A 5 -7.21 7.69 64.28
CA ASN A 5 -7.17 6.25 64.07
C ASN A 5 -7.22 5.59 65.49
N PRO A 6 -7.44 4.34 65.72
CA PRO A 6 -7.55 3.06 64.98
C PRO A 6 -8.54 2.02 65.58
N SER A 7 -8.61 0.82 64.97
CA SER A 7 -8.55 -0.54 65.64
C SER A 7 -9.13 -1.60 64.70
N ARG A 8 -8.36 -2.56 64.24
CA ARG A 8 -8.02 -3.93 64.71
C ARG A 8 -9.22 -4.77 65.17
N PHE A 9 -9.43 -5.86 64.43
CA PHE A 9 -9.80 -7.23 64.86
C PHE A 9 -9.97 -8.04 63.56
N GLY A 10 -9.43 -9.24 63.35
CA GLY A 10 -8.94 -10.29 64.18
C GLY A 10 -9.00 -11.56 63.33
N SER A 11 -7.92 -12.27 63.24
CA SER A 11 -7.68 -13.49 62.50
C SER A 11 -8.55 -14.66 62.95
N ARG A 12 -9.06 -15.49 62.04
CA ARG A 12 -9.27 -16.94 62.25
C ARG A 12 -8.98 -17.70 60.97
N GLN A 13 -7.91 -18.46 61.00
CA GLN A 13 -7.62 -19.59 60.13
C GLN A 13 -8.41 -20.79 60.62
N LEU A 14 -8.98 -21.56 59.68
CA LEU A 14 -9.26 -23.00 59.87
C LEU A 14 -9.01 -23.72 58.54
N PRO A 15 -8.40 -24.91 58.55
CA PRO A 15 -7.91 -25.61 57.38
C PRO A 15 -8.98 -26.53 56.81
N LEU A 16 -9.08 -26.62 55.49
CA LEU A 16 -9.84 -27.67 54.80
C LEU A 16 -8.90 -28.52 53.93
N THR A 17 -8.81 -29.76 54.37
CA THR A 17 -8.10 -30.88 53.76
C THR A 17 -8.75 -31.30 52.44
N LEU A 18 -7.91 -31.55 51.44
CA LEU A 18 -8.25 -32.20 50.19
C LEU A 18 -8.43 -33.72 50.37
N PRO A 19 -9.33 -34.38 49.66
CA PRO A 19 -9.27 -35.81 49.43
C PRO A 19 -8.67 -36.13 48.06
N THR A 20 -7.73 -37.04 48.05
CA THR A 20 -7.11 -37.69 46.89
C THR A 20 -8.08 -38.63 46.17
N PRO A 21 -8.08 -38.73 44.83
CA PRO A 21 -8.84 -39.77 44.13
C PRO A 21 -8.04 -41.07 44.04
N SER A 22 -8.69 -42.12 44.45
CA SER A 22 -8.29 -43.52 44.36
C SER A 22 -8.30 -44.03 42.91
N THR A 23 -7.20 -44.68 42.55
CA THR A 23 -7.02 -45.49 41.34
C THR A 23 -7.89 -46.77 41.42
N VAL A 24 -8.73 -46.96 40.40
CA VAL A 24 -9.38 -48.26 40.15
C VAL A 24 -8.79 -48.86 38.90
N SER A 25 -8.01 -49.92 39.07
CA SER A 25 -7.51 -50.77 38.00
C SER A 25 -8.52 -51.85 37.67
N VAL A 26 -9.00 -51.89 36.44
CA VAL A 26 -9.78 -53.02 35.91
C VAL A 26 -8.93 -53.81 34.93
N LYS A 27 -8.56 -55.02 35.32
CA LYS A 27 -7.95 -56.01 34.43
C LYS A 27 -9.04 -56.62 33.57
N PHE A 28 -8.90 -56.61 32.27
CA PHE A 28 -9.65 -57.49 31.38
C PHE A 28 -8.72 -58.47 30.65
N HIS A 29 -9.13 -59.72 30.68
CA HIS A 29 -8.46 -60.89 30.16
C HIS A 29 -8.55 -61.01 28.64
N ASN A 30 -7.48 -61.50 28.05
CA ASN A 30 -7.34 -61.98 26.67
C ASN A 30 -8.33 -63.09 26.30
N ARG A 31 -8.96 -62.98 25.11
CA ARG A 31 -9.24 -64.13 24.23
C ARG A 31 -9.28 -63.68 22.76
N VAL A 32 -8.27 -64.03 22.07
CA VAL A 32 -8.05 -64.81 20.85
C VAL A 32 -8.96 -64.57 19.65
N SER A 33 -8.31 -64.10 18.60
CA SER A 33 -8.36 -64.43 17.16
C SER A 33 -9.65 -64.18 16.37
N SER A 34 -9.49 -63.25 15.43
CA SER A 34 -9.68 -63.54 14.01
C SER A 34 -9.15 -62.37 13.18
N SER A 35 -8.32 -62.72 12.23
CA SER A 35 -7.69 -61.86 11.22
C SER A 35 -8.72 -61.16 10.35
N LEU A 36 -8.75 -59.82 10.38
CA LEU A 36 -9.30 -58.98 9.35
C LEU A 36 -8.24 -57.98 8.96
N SER A 37 -7.68 -58.19 7.78
CA SER A 37 -6.79 -57.29 7.10
C SER A 37 -7.53 -55.98 6.78
N LEU A 38 -7.35 -54.96 7.62
CA LEU A 38 -7.71 -53.60 7.30
C LEU A 38 -6.71 -53.03 6.32
N LEU A 39 -7.08 -53.05 5.05
CA LEU A 39 -6.48 -52.19 4.01
C LEU A 39 -6.53 -50.74 4.49
N ARG A 40 -5.40 -50.21 4.93
CA ARG A 40 -5.19 -48.78 5.09
C ARG A 40 -5.34 -48.15 3.71
N ALA A 41 -6.51 -47.61 3.40
CA ALA A 41 -6.69 -46.67 2.32
C ALA A 41 -5.96 -45.37 2.71
N THR A 42 -4.79 -45.17 2.20
CA THR A 42 -4.19 -43.84 2.13
C THR A 42 -5.15 -42.93 1.36
N PRO A 43 -5.52 -41.74 1.87
CA PRO A 43 -6.30 -40.82 1.08
C PRO A 43 -5.45 -40.47 -0.15
N ARG A 44 -5.84 -40.96 -1.32
CA ARG A 44 -5.35 -40.42 -2.57
C ARG A 44 -5.79 -38.98 -2.61
N VAL A 45 -4.87 -38.06 -2.38
CA VAL A 45 -4.99 -36.67 -2.75
C VAL A 45 -5.29 -36.67 -4.25
N ARG A 46 -6.54 -36.45 -4.61
CA ARG A 46 -6.90 -36.12 -5.98
C ARG A 46 -6.31 -34.74 -6.24
N THR A 47 -5.15 -34.68 -6.83
CA THR A 47 -4.71 -33.47 -7.53
C THR A 47 -5.78 -33.19 -8.57
N LEU A 48 -6.61 -32.20 -8.32
CA LEU A 48 -7.46 -31.61 -9.32
C LEU A 48 -6.51 -30.97 -10.34
N ARG A 49 -6.19 -31.72 -11.40
CA ARG A 49 -5.55 -31.11 -12.55
C ARG A 49 -6.56 -30.12 -13.12
N CYS A 50 -6.17 -28.85 -13.25
CA CYS A 50 -6.84 -27.95 -14.17
C CYS A 50 -7.08 -28.72 -15.49
N PRO A 51 -8.26 -28.56 -16.14
CA PRO A 51 -8.44 -29.16 -17.43
C PRO A 51 -7.32 -28.67 -18.33
N ALA A 52 -6.40 -29.58 -18.70
CA ALA A 52 -5.36 -29.28 -19.66
C ALA A 52 -6.04 -28.74 -20.92
N LEU A 53 -5.61 -27.56 -21.37
CA LEU A 53 -6.03 -27.01 -22.65
C LEU A 53 -5.94 -28.11 -23.70
N SER A 54 -6.95 -28.18 -24.58
CA SER A 54 -6.90 -29.10 -25.70
C SER A 54 -5.66 -28.74 -26.55
N SER A 55 -4.99 -29.72 -27.11
CA SER A 55 -3.82 -29.49 -27.97
C SER A 55 -4.11 -28.51 -29.14
N ALA A 56 -5.36 -28.42 -29.58
CA ALA A 56 -5.81 -27.45 -30.56
C ALA A 56 -5.81 -26.00 -30.03
N SER A 57 -6.15 -25.76 -28.77
CA SER A 57 -6.14 -24.40 -28.18
C SER A 57 -4.72 -23.91 -27.92
N LEU A 58 -3.79 -24.78 -27.56
CA LEU A 58 -2.37 -24.45 -27.40
C LEU A 58 -1.69 -24.11 -28.73
N ALA A 59 -2.08 -24.79 -29.82
CA ALA A 59 -1.56 -24.48 -31.15
C ALA A 59 -2.00 -23.10 -31.66
N ASP A 60 -3.26 -22.73 -31.47
CA ASP A 60 -3.79 -21.39 -31.79
C ASP A 60 -3.12 -20.29 -30.96
N GLU A 61 -2.88 -20.55 -29.68
CA GLU A 61 -2.20 -19.63 -28.77
C GLU A 61 -0.74 -19.44 -29.15
N SER A 62 -0.03 -20.53 -29.50
CA SER A 62 1.33 -20.47 -30.00
C SER A 62 1.44 -19.67 -31.28
N GLU A 63 0.48 -19.83 -32.23
CA GLU A 63 0.47 -19.07 -33.48
C GLU A 63 0.28 -17.57 -33.23
N LYS A 64 -0.63 -17.18 -32.34
CA LYS A 64 -0.82 -15.78 -31.92
C LYS A 64 0.44 -15.22 -31.25
N PHE A 65 1.11 -15.99 -30.40
CA PHE A 65 2.35 -15.58 -29.76
C PHE A 65 3.48 -15.36 -30.78
N VAL A 66 3.63 -16.27 -31.74
CA VAL A 66 4.62 -16.14 -32.83
C VAL A 66 4.28 -14.92 -33.72
N GLU A 67 3.00 -14.63 -33.97
CA GLU A 67 2.65 -13.43 -34.73
C GLU A 67 2.95 -12.14 -33.94
N ALA A 68 2.70 -12.13 -32.63
CA ALA A 68 3.03 -11.00 -31.75
C ALA A 68 4.57 -10.79 -31.65
N SER A 69 5.35 -11.86 -31.65
CA SER A 69 6.83 -11.82 -31.58
C SER A 69 7.48 -11.10 -32.78
N LYS A 70 6.79 -11.01 -33.91
CA LYS A 70 7.25 -10.25 -35.08
C LYS A 70 7.11 -8.74 -34.90
N LYS A 71 6.29 -8.30 -33.96
CA LYS A 71 5.91 -6.88 -33.75
C LYS A 71 6.53 -6.28 -32.50
N GLY A 72 6.94 -7.13 -31.54
CA GLY A 72 7.54 -6.65 -30.30
C GLY A 72 8.27 -7.76 -29.55
N ASN A 73 8.99 -7.39 -28.49
CA ASN A 73 9.83 -8.27 -27.73
C ASN A 73 9.29 -8.58 -26.30
N LEU A 74 8.14 -8.02 -25.95
CA LEU A 74 7.51 -8.23 -24.65
C LEU A 74 6.03 -8.62 -24.87
N ILE A 75 5.70 -9.90 -24.60
CA ILE A 75 4.41 -10.50 -24.99
C ILE A 75 3.74 -11.11 -23.76
N PRO A 76 2.46 -10.76 -23.48
CA PRO A 76 1.72 -11.32 -22.37
C PRO A 76 1.10 -12.67 -22.73
N LEU A 77 1.13 -13.59 -21.79
CA LEU A 77 0.31 -14.79 -21.76
C LEU A 77 -0.70 -14.67 -20.64
N SER A 78 -1.95 -15.09 -20.84
CA SER A 78 -2.99 -14.91 -19.85
C SER A 78 -3.94 -16.10 -19.73
N ARG A 79 -4.50 -16.25 -18.53
CA ARG A 79 -5.62 -17.16 -18.24
C ARG A 79 -6.68 -16.43 -17.45
N SER A 80 -7.91 -16.56 -17.90
CA SER A 80 -9.07 -16.03 -17.18
C SER A 80 -9.76 -17.15 -16.41
N ILE A 81 -9.98 -16.91 -15.11
CA ILE A 81 -10.67 -17.84 -14.22
C ILE A 81 -11.87 -17.16 -13.54
N PHE A 82 -12.83 -17.95 -13.06
CA PHE A 82 -13.91 -17.42 -12.22
C PHE A 82 -13.36 -16.95 -10.87
N SER A 83 -13.82 -15.78 -10.42
CA SER A 83 -13.40 -15.21 -9.12
C SER A 83 -14.37 -15.51 -7.97
N ASP A 84 -15.35 -16.39 -8.16
CA ASP A 84 -16.43 -16.64 -7.20
C ASP A 84 -15.94 -17.11 -5.81
N HIS A 85 -14.86 -17.88 -5.79
CA HIS A 85 -14.25 -18.43 -4.57
C HIS A 85 -12.90 -17.77 -4.21
N LEU A 86 -12.43 -16.84 -5.01
CA LEU A 86 -11.12 -16.20 -4.89
C LEU A 86 -11.28 -14.69 -4.74
N THR A 87 -11.03 -14.16 -3.53
CA THR A 87 -11.00 -12.71 -3.31
C THR A 87 -9.59 -12.17 -3.52
N PRO A 88 -9.40 -10.87 -3.82
CA PRO A 88 -8.06 -10.27 -3.93
C PRO A 88 -7.19 -10.51 -2.70
N VAL A 89 -7.77 -10.37 -1.49
CA VAL A 89 -7.08 -10.63 -0.21
C VAL A 89 -6.61 -12.09 -0.10
N LEU A 90 -7.47 -13.02 -0.51
CA LEU A 90 -7.12 -14.45 -0.49
C LEU A 90 -6.04 -14.78 -1.52
N ALA A 91 -6.19 -14.28 -2.75
CA ALA A 91 -5.19 -14.46 -3.82
C ALA A 91 -3.82 -13.92 -3.41
N TYR A 92 -3.78 -12.75 -2.78
CA TYR A 92 -2.53 -12.19 -2.24
C TYR A 92 -1.87 -13.18 -1.26
N ARG A 93 -2.63 -13.75 -0.32
CA ARG A 93 -2.10 -14.74 0.65
C ARG A 93 -1.71 -16.07 0.01
N CYS A 94 -2.27 -16.42 -1.14
CA CYS A 94 -1.82 -17.57 -1.93
C CYS A 94 -0.45 -17.34 -2.57
N LEU A 95 -0.15 -16.09 -3.00
CA LEU A 95 1.12 -15.72 -3.61
C LEU A 95 2.22 -15.44 -2.57
N VAL A 96 1.85 -14.78 -1.47
CA VAL A 96 2.79 -14.34 -0.42
C VAL A 96 2.56 -15.15 0.84
N LYS A 97 3.46 -16.09 1.11
CA LYS A 97 3.44 -16.89 2.34
C LYS A 97 3.92 -16.05 3.53
N GLU A 98 3.55 -16.47 4.74
CA GLU A 98 3.97 -15.77 5.96
C GLU A 98 5.49 -15.69 6.14
N ASP A 99 6.22 -16.66 5.59
CA ASP A 99 7.68 -16.74 5.66
C ASP A 99 8.38 -15.91 4.56
N ASP A 100 7.67 -15.49 3.50
CA ASP A 100 8.21 -14.74 2.35
C ASP A 100 8.06 -13.20 2.52
N ARG A 101 8.12 -12.70 3.74
CA ARG A 101 7.89 -11.28 4.05
C ARG A 101 9.03 -10.35 3.62
N ASP A 102 10.13 -10.88 3.14
CA ASP A 102 11.26 -10.05 2.67
C ASP A 102 11.16 -9.72 1.18
N ALA A 103 10.36 -10.46 0.41
CA ALA A 103 10.17 -10.19 -1.00
C ALA A 103 9.11 -9.09 -1.23
N PRO A 104 9.40 -8.10 -2.08
CA PRO A 104 8.44 -7.09 -2.43
C PRO A 104 7.17 -7.66 -3.06
N SER A 105 6.03 -7.07 -2.69
CA SER A 105 4.72 -7.51 -3.16
C SER A 105 3.69 -6.40 -2.99
N PHE A 106 2.57 -6.50 -3.69
CA PHE A 106 1.50 -5.51 -3.55
C PHE A 106 0.11 -6.13 -3.72
N LEU A 107 -0.85 -5.51 -3.07
CA LEU A 107 -2.28 -5.65 -3.29
C LEU A 107 -2.87 -4.25 -3.40
N CYS A 108 -3.37 -3.90 -4.57
CA CYS A 108 -4.07 -2.65 -4.83
C CYS A 108 -5.53 -2.93 -5.13
N GLU A 109 -6.43 -2.29 -4.39
CA GLU A 109 -7.87 -2.40 -4.58
C GLU A 109 -8.47 -1.00 -4.74
N SER A 110 -9.50 -0.88 -5.54
CA SER A 110 -10.28 0.34 -5.62
C SER A 110 -11.64 0.10 -4.99
N VAL A 111 -11.99 0.90 -3.99
CA VAL A 111 -13.26 0.77 -3.26
C VAL A 111 -13.98 2.11 -3.30
N GLU A 112 -14.70 2.36 -4.37
CA GLU A 112 -15.62 3.51 -4.45
C GLU A 112 -17.05 3.01 -4.67
N PRO A 113 -17.95 3.20 -3.69
CA PRO A 113 -19.37 2.90 -3.91
C PRO A 113 -20.00 3.99 -4.78
N GLY A 114 -20.42 3.64 -5.98
CA GLY A 114 -21.50 4.33 -6.66
C GLY A 114 -21.17 5.48 -7.61
N SER A 115 -19.97 5.58 -8.19
CA SER A 115 -19.74 6.50 -9.31
C SER A 115 -20.05 5.81 -10.64
N ASN A 116 -21.05 6.33 -11.37
CA ASN A 116 -21.46 5.80 -12.68
C ASN A 116 -20.45 6.06 -13.81
N ASP A 117 -19.38 6.81 -13.57
CA ASP A 117 -18.53 7.36 -14.62
C ASP A 117 -17.06 6.93 -14.59
N SER A 118 -16.65 6.06 -13.67
CA SER A 118 -15.24 5.70 -13.58
C SER A 118 -15.04 4.19 -13.45
N ASN A 119 -13.97 3.67 -14.07
CA ASN A 119 -13.45 2.33 -13.82
C ASN A 119 -12.88 2.15 -12.39
N VAL A 120 -13.07 3.14 -11.53
CA VAL A 120 -12.73 3.10 -10.10
C VAL A 120 -13.65 2.09 -9.43
N GLY A 121 -13.09 1.15 -8.70
CA GLY A 121 -13.83 0.05 -8.08
C GLY A 121 -14.00 -1.19 -8.97
N ARG A 122 -13.67 -1.11 -10.27
CA ARG A 122 -13.79 -2.25 -11.18
C ARG A 122 -12.67 -3.27 -11.00
N TYR A 123 -11.42 -2.80 -10.79
CA TYR A 123 -10.26 -3.67 -10.81
C TYR A 123 -9.52 -3.71 -9.49
N SER A 124 -8.95 -4.88 -9.17
CA SER A 124 -7.93 -5.05 -8.14
C SER A 124 -6.71 -5.75 -8.74
N PHE A 125 -5.51 -5.41 -8.25
CA PHE A 125 -4.24 -5.86 -8.80
C PHE A 125 -3.38 -6.48 -7.72
N ILE A 126 -2.71 -7.58 -8.06
CA ILE A 126 -1.82 -8.29 -7.14
C ILE A 126 -0.57 -8.69 -7.88
N GLY A 127 0.59 -8.46 -7.26
CA GLY A 127 1.88 -8.96 -7.72
C GLY A 127 2.78 -9.31 -6.53
N ALA A 128 3.66 -10.25 -6.75
CA ALA A 128 4.63 -10.69 -5.76
C ALA A 128 5.92 -11.15 -6.44
N GLN A 129 7.05 -10.98 -5.76
CA GLN A 129 8.36 -11.41 -6.24
C GLN A 129 8.71 -10.77 -7.59
N PRO A 130 9.01 -9.47 -7.63
CA PRO A 130 9.36 -8.78 -8.87
C PRO A 130 10.58 -9.39 -9.53
N SER A 131 10.66 -9.32 -10.84
CA SER A 131 11.83 -9.81 -11.61
C SER A 131 13.03 -8.89 -11.46
N ILE A 132 12.79 -7.58 -11.40
CA ILE A 132 13.81 -6.55 -11.14
C ILE A 132 13.29 -5.66 -10.00
N GLU A 133 14.21 -5.26 -9.12
CA GLU A 133 13.92 -4.32 -8.03
C GLU A 133 14.88 -3.15 -8.09
N ILE A 134 14.36 -1.94 -7.95
CA ILE A 134 15.14 -0.70 -7.90
C ILE A 134 14.90 -0.06 -6.54
N VAL A 135 16.00 0.20 -5.83
CA VAL A 135 16.00 0.92 -4.56
C VAL A 135 16.91 2.11 -4.68
N ALA A 136 16.37 3.31 -4.52
CA ALA A 136 17.16 4.53 -4.53
C ALA A 136 17.17 5.20 -3.17
N LYS A 137 18.35 5.63 -2.74
CA LYS A 137 18.56 6.48 -1.56
C LYS A 137 19.50 7.60 -1.96
N GLU A 138 18.97 8.83 -1.93
CA GLU A 138 19.67 9.99 -2.49
C GLU A 138 20.15 9.68 -3.92
N ASN A 139 21.43 9.83 -4.22
CA ASN A 139 21.97 9.60 -5.56
C ASN A 139 22.42 8.14 -5.81
N MET A 140 22.36 7.28 -4.80
CA MET A 140 22.71 5.87 -4.91
C MET A 140 21.51 5.04 -5.34
N VAL A 141 21.63 4.33 -6.44
CA VAL A 141 20.62 3.39 -6.93
C VAL A 141 21.17 1.98 -6.90
N THR A 142 20.47 1.11 -6.20
CA THR A 142 20.70 -0.33 -6.21
C THR A 142 19.68 -0.99 -7.14
N ILE A 143 20.17 -1.75 -8.11
CA ILE A 143 19.36 -2.55 -9.02
C ILE A 143 19.61 -4.01 -8.68
N MET A 144 18.55 -4.76 -8.42
CA MET A 144 18.60 -6.19 -8.14
C MET A 144 17.81 -6.91 -9.23
N ASP A 145 18.51 -7.68 -10.07
CA ASP A 145 17.89 -8.60 -11.01
C ASP A 145 17.76 -9.96 -10.34
N HIS A 146 16.51 -10.30 -9.99
CA HIS A 146 16.20 -11.54 -9.28
C HIS A 146 16.20 -12.78 -10.21
N ARG A 147 16.12 -12.57 -11.53
CA ARG A 147 16.20 -13.66 -12.52
C ARG A 147 17.63 -14.13 -12.68
N GLU A 148 18.54 -13.19 -12.78
CA GLU A 148 19.99 -13.47 -12.90
C GLU A 148 20.69 -13.62 -11.54
N GLY A 149 20.02 -13.25 -10.45
CA GLY A 149 20.60 -13.25 -9.11
C GLY A 149 21.73 -12.23 -8.94
N CYS A 150 21.73 -11.16 -9.72
CA CYS A 150 22.76 -10.14 -9.69
C CYS A 150 22.28 -8.84 -9.01
N ARG A 151 23.24 -8.15 -8.39
CA ARG A 151 23.04 -6.82 -7.78
C ARG A 151 24.08 -5.87 -8.30
N THR A 152 23.63 -4.72 -8.78
CA THR A 152 24.47 -3.61 -9.22
C THR A 152 24.13 -2.32 -8.48
N GLU A 153 25.12 -1.45 -8.34
CA GLU A 153 24.96 -0.15 -7.73
C GLU A 153 25.49 0.91 -8.67
N GLU A 154 24.75 1.99 -8.85
CA GLU A 154 25.17 3.13 -9.63
C GLU A 154 24.83 4.45 -8.94
N ILE A 155 25.67 5.47 -9.17
CA ILE A 155 25.40 6.83 -8.70
C ILE A 155 24.82 7.61 -9.87
N VAL A 156 23.59 8.09 -9.70
CA VAL A 156 22.88 8.85 -10.72
C VAL A 156 22.34 10.15 -10.14
N GLU A 157 22.23 11.16 -10.97
CA GLU A 157 21.66 12.43 -10.53
C GLU A 157 20.14 12.40 -10.34
N ASP A 158 19.45 11.60 -11.14
CA ASP A 158 18.00 11.39 -11.06
C ASP A 158 17.70 9.88 -11.13
N PRO A 159 17.42 9.24 -9.99
CA PRO A 159 17.08 7.82 -9.92
C PRO A 159 15.87 7.39 -10.77
N MET A 160 14.95 8.31 -11.08
CA MET A 160 13.79 8.00 -11.93
C MET A 160 14.16 7.74 -13.39
N THR A 161 15.38 8.07 -13.81
CA THR A 161 15.89 7.74 -15.15
C THR A 161 16.22 6.26 -15.30
N VAL A 162 16.50 5.57 -14.20
CA VAL A 162 16.94 4.16 -14.24
C VAL A 162 15.81 3.22 -14.70
N PRO A 163 14.61 3.21 -14.08
CA PRO A 163 13.50 2.39 -14.55
C PRO A 163 13.02 2.80 -15.95
N GLN A 164 13.09 4.11 -16.30
CA GLN A 164 12.79 4.59 -17.64
C GLN A 164 13.73 3.96 -18.67
N ARG A 165 15.05 4.02 -18.45
CA ARG A 165 16.08 3.43 -19.32
C ARG A 165 15.87 1.92 -19.54
N ILE A 166 15.48 1.19 -18.48
CA ILE A 166 15.18 -0.24 -18.58
C ILE A 166 13.98 -0.48 -19.49
N MET A 167 12.95 0.38 -19.43
CA MET A 167 11.75 0.24 -20.26
C MET A 167 11.99 0.61 -21.75
N GLU A 168 12.96 1.43 -22.07
CA GLU A 168 13.24 1.88 -23.44
C GLU A 168 13.56 0.72 -24.40
N GLY A 169 14.08 -0.40 -23.87
CA GLY A 169 14.37 -1.60 -24.64
C GLY A 169 13.15 -2.46 -24.98
N TRP A 170 11.97 -2.15 -24.44
CA TRP A 170 10.80 -3.00 -24.57
C TRP A 170 9.75 -2.43 -25.51
N THR A 171 9.25 -3.31 -26.38
CA THR A 171 8.12 -3.05 -27.27
C THR A 171 6.98 -4.00 -26.91
N PRO A 172 6.14 -3.63 -25.93
CA PRO A 172 5.07 -4.51 -25.45
C PRO A 172 3.98 -4.67 -26.52
N GLN A 173 3.52 -5.90 -26.68
CA GLN A 173 2.37 -6.23 -27.52
C GLN A 173 1.16 -6.43 -26.64
N LEU A 174 0.16 -5.57 -26.77
CA LEU A 174 -1.11 -5.70 -26.06
C LEU A 174 -2.01 -6.63 -26.88
N LEU A 175 -2.45 -7.72 -26.26
CA LEU A 175 -3.44 -8.62 -26.86
C LEU A 175 -4.85 -8.17 -26.44
N ASP A 176 -5.82 -8.30 -27.35
CA ASP A 176 -7.22 -7.88 -27.13
C ASP A 176 -7.91 -8.59 -25.92
N GLU A 177 -7.34 -9.69 -25.47
CA GLU A 177 -7.84 -10.50 -24.35
C GLU A 177 -7.53 -9.90 -22.97
N LEU A 178 -6.62 -8.91 -22.89
CA LEU A 178 -6.25 -8.28 -21.63
C LEU A 178 -7.26 -7.20 -21.20
N PRO A 179 -7.51 -7.05 -19.88
CA PRO A 179 -8.36 -5.97 -19.40
C PRO A 179 -7.69 -4.60 -19.63
N GLU A 180 -8.51 -3.56 -19.88
CA GLU A 180 -8.03 -2.16 -19.98
C GLU A 180 -7.61 -1.59 -18.62
N ALA A 181 -6.65 -2.24 -17.96
CA ALA A 181 -6.20 -1.98 -16.62
C ALA A 181 -4.68 -2.16 -16.52
N PHE A 182 -4.11 -2.03 -15.32
CA PHE A 182 -2.73 -2.39 -15.08
C PHE A 182 -2.55 -3.90 -15.20
N CYS A 183 -1.76 -4.36 -16.17
CA CYS A 183 -1.54 -5.78 -16.43
C CYS A 183 -0.09 -6.24 -16.19
N GLY A 184 0.77 -5.38 -15.67
CA GLY A 184 2.19 -5.62 -15.41
C GLY A 184 3.02 -4.39 -15.67
N GLY A 185 4.21 -4.33 -15.07
CA GLY A 185 5.13 -3.20 -15.11
C GLY A 185 5.70 -2.86 -13.74
N TRP A 186 6.14 -1.62 -13.57
CA TRP A 186 6.68 -1.11 -12.31
C TRP A 186 5.58 -0.82 -11.29
N VAL A 187 5.75 -1.30 -10.06
CA VAL A 187 4.91 -0.93 -8.92
C VAL A 187 5.79 -0.62 -7.73
N GLY A 188 5.45 0.44 -7.00
CA GLY A 188 6.19 0.83 -5.82
C GLY A 188 5.78 2.20 -5.29
N TYR A 189 6.74 2.90 -4.68
CA TYR A 189 6.50 4.24 -4.15
C TYR A 189 7.66 5.20 -4.44
N PHE A 190 7.31 6.48 -4.44
CA PHE A 190 8.19 7.64 -4.53
C PHE A 190 7.98 8.47 -3.26
N SER A 191 9.05 8.76 -2.51
CA SER A 191 8.96 9.60 -1.32
C SER A 191 8.73 11.08 -1.68
N TYR A 192 8.35 11.87 -0.69
CA TYR A 192 8.35 13.35 -0.81
C TYR A 192 9.72 13.87 -1.24
N ASP A 193 10.80 13.26 -0.76
CA ASP A 193 12.17 13.69 -1.00
C ASP A 193 12.63 13.53 -2.46
N THR A 194 11.85 12.86 -3.32
CA THR A 194 12.11 12.80 -4.77
C THR A 194 12.10 14.19 -5.44
N VAL A 195 11.47 15.19 -4.84
CA VAL A 195 11.56 16.59 -5.30
C VAL A 195 13.01 17.08 -5.38
N ARG A 196 13.89 16.56 -4.53
CA ARG A 196 15.29 16.98 -4.45
C ARG A 196 16.09 16.59 -5.68
N TYR A 197 15.60 15.62 -6.46
CA TYR A 197 16.17 15.28 -7.77
C TYR A 197 15.81 16.31 -8.85
N VAL A 198 14.68 16.99 -8.71
CA VAL A 198 14.19 17.99 -9.65
C VAL A 198 14.65 19.40 -9.23
N GLU A 199 14.46 19.77 -7.98
CA GLU A 199 14.75 21.10 -7.42
C GLU A 199 16.12 21.16 -6.71
N LYS A 200 17.14 20.53 -7.28
CA LYS A 200 18.50 20.34 -6.72
C LYS A 200 19.13 21.59 -6.13
N LYS A 201 18.88 22.77 -6.75
CA LYS A 201 19.50 24.04 -6.34
C LYS A 201 18.82 24.65 -5.12
N LYS A 202 17.53 24.40 -4.94
CA LYS A 202 16.69 25.00 -3.90
C LYS A 202 16.50 24.06 -2.71
N LEU A 203 16.41 22.78 -2.98
CA LEU A 203 16.16 21.72 -2.02
C LEU A 203 17.23 20.61 -2.11
N PRO A 204 18.53 20.90 -1.90
CA PRO A 204 19.55 19.87 -1.95
C PRO A 204 19.47 18.93 -0.74
N PHE A 205 19.81 17.65 -0.92
CA PHE A 205 19.80 16.64 0.17
C PHE A 205 20.56 17.07 1.43
N PRO A 206 21.73 17.72 1.35
CA PRO A 206 22.46 18.16 2.55
C PRO A 206 21.73 19.19 3.42
N SER A 207 20.74 19.91 2.87
CA SER A 207 19.91 20.85 3.64
C SER A 207 18.57 20.28 4.11
N ALA A 208 18.30 19.02 3.76
CA ALA A 208 17.08 18.35 4.17
C ALA A 208 17.04 18.12 5.70
N PRO A 209 15.86 18.04 6.29
CA PRO A 209 15.72 17.59 7.68
C PRO A 209 16.38 16.23 7.92
N PRO A 210 16.74 15.89 9.16
CA PRO A 210 17.32 14.60 9.52
C PRO A 210 16.46 13.43 9.06
N ASP A 211 17.09 12.40 8.51
CA ASP A 211 16.43 11.15 8.16
C ASP A 211 16.59 10.14 9.30
N ASP A 212 15.58 10.03 10.12
CA ASP A 212 15.56 9.17 11.30
C ASP A 212 15.12 7.71 11.01
N ARG A 213 14.62 7.45 9.79
CA ARG A 213 14.11 6.13 9.40
C ARG A 213 14.94 5.42 8.34
N ASN A 214 15.79 6.14 7.65
CA ASN A 214 16.63 5.66 6.56
C ASN A 214 15.83 4.84 5.51
N LEU A 215 14.62 5.30 5.21
CA LEU A 215 13.77 4.66 4.20
C LEU A 215 14.25 5.02 2.79
N PRO A 216 14.09 4.14 1.79
CA PRO A 216 14.34 4.50 0.40
C PRO A 216 13.56 5.73 -0.04
N ASP A 217 14.16 6.56 -0.90
CA ASP A 217 13.47 7.66 -1.56
C ASP A 217 12.60 7.17 -2.71
N VAL A 218 13.08 6.11 -3.41
CA VAL A 218 12.32 5.40 -4.44
C VAL A 218 12.48 3.90 -4.21
N HIS A 219 11.38 3.18 -4.26
CA HIS A 219 11.36 1.73 -4.33
C HIS A 219 10.39 1.28 -5.43
N LEU A 220 10.89 0.53 -6.40
CA LEU A 220 10.10 -0.01 -7.51
C LEU A 220 10.43 -1.49 -7.72
N GLY A 221 9.41 -2.30 -7.87
CA GLY A 221 9.52 -3.68 -8.35
C GLY A 221 8.94 -3.79 -9.75
N LEU A 222 9.60 -4.51 -10.64
CA LEU A 222 9.08 -4.87 -11.96
C LEU A 222 8.34 -6.20 -11.85
N TYR A 223 7.05 -6.18 -12.14
CA TYR A 223 6.19 -7.34 -12.01
C TYR A 223 5.76 -7.85 -13.38
N ASP A 224 6.35 -8.98 -13.78
CA ASP A 224 5.98 -9.73 -14.98
C ASP A 224 4.76 -10.62 -14.70
N ASP A 225 4.59 -11.03 -13.46
CA ASP A 225 3.49 -11.86 -12.96
C ASP A 225 2.47 -10.99 -12.20
N VAL A 226 1.25 -10.90 -12.72
CA VAL A 226 0.18 -10.10 -12.12
C VAL A 226 -1.15 -10.84 -12.18
N ILE A 227 -1.94 -10.71 -11.11
CA ILE A 227 -3.34 -11.15 -11.10
C ILE A 227 -4.24 -9.92 -11.07
N VAL A 228 -5.13 -9.81 -12.04
CA VAL A 228 -6.08 -8.71 -12.18
C VAL A 228 -7.49 -9.22 -11.96
N PHE A 229 -8.16 -8.71 -10.93
CA PHE A 229 -9.57 -9.00 -10.68
C PHE A 229 -10.46 -8.00 -11.39
N ASP A 230 -11.38 -8.46 -12.21
CA ASP A 230 -12.48 -7.67 -12.74
C ASP A 230 -13.75 -7.96 -11.92
N HIS A 231 -14.11 -7.03 -11.06
CA HIS A 231 -15.25 -7.17 -10.15
C HIS A 231 -16.61 -7.06 -10.88
N VAL A 232 -16.64 -6.50 -12.09
CA VAL A 232 -17.84 -6.39 -12.92
C VAL A 232 -18.09 -7.71 -13.64
N ASP A 233 -17.07 -8.22 -14.35
CA ASP A 233 -17.16 -9.45 -15.14
C ASP A 233 -16.98 -10.71 -14.28
N LYS A 234 -16.68 -10.57 -12.98
CA LYS A 234 -16.48 -11.70 -12.04
C LYS A 234 -15.38 -12.66 -12.50
N LYS A 235 -14.32 -12.09 -13.02
CA LYS A 235 -13.15 -12.83 -13.51
C LYS A 235 -11.89 -12.42 -12.78
N ALA A 236 -10.93 -13.33 -12.70
CA ALA A 236 -9.55 -13.03 -12.39
C ALA A 236 -8.68 -13.41 -13.58
N HIS A 237 -7.89 -12.46 -14.06
CA HIS A 237 -6.93 -12.65 -15.14
C HIS A 237 -5.56 -12.89 -14.52
N VAL A 238 -5.02 -14.08 -14.72
CA VAL A 238 -3.65 -14.42 -14.34
C VAL A 238 -2.78 -14.14 -15.56
N ILE A 239 -1.77 -13.27 -15.42
CA ILE A 239 -1.00 -12.72 -16.54
C ILE A 239 0.48 -12.93 -16.25
N HIS A 240 1.21 -13.41 -17.25
CA HIS A 240 2.67 -13.48 -17.27
C HIS A 240 3.21 -12.81 -18.53
N TRP A 241 4.19 -11.92 -18.38
CA TRP A 241 4.85 -11.24 -19.49
C TRP A 241 6.16 -11.95 -19.84
N VAL A 242 6.28 -12.37 -21.09
CA VAL A 242 7.45 -13.04 -21.65
C VAL A 242 8.33 -12.02 -22.36
N GLN A 243 9.57 -11.88 -21.91
CA GLN A 243 10.58 -11.05 -22.56
C GLN A 243 11.42 -11.91 -23.50
N LEU A 244 11.26 -11.72 -24.81
CA LEU A 244 11.87 -12.58 -25.84
C LEU A 244 13.39 -12.55 -25.83
N ASP A 245 13.99 -11.43 -25.48
CA ASP A 245 15.45 -11.24 -25.48
C ASP A 245 16.19 -12.17 -24.51
N GLN A 246 15.46 -12.85 -23.62
CA GLN A 246 16.02 -13.80 -22.64
C GLN A 246 16.10 -15.23 -23.16
N TYR A 247 15.57 -15.51 -24.36
CA TYR A 247 15.44 -16.86 -24.89
C TYR A 247 16.18 -17.01 -26.21
N SER A 248 16.65 -18.22 -26.49
CA SER A 248 17.32 -18.54 -27.75
C SER A 248 16.36 -18.69 -28.95
N SER A 249 15.08 -18.94 -28.67
CA SER A 249 14.03 -19.07 -29.70
C SER A 249 12.66 -18.66 -29.18
N VAL A 250 11.77 -18.29 -30.10
CA VAL A 250 10.36 -17.93 -29.79
C VAL A 250 9.60 -19.14 -29.21
N ASP A 251 9.88 -20.35 -29.67
CA ASP A 251 9.26 -21.57 -29.17
C ASP A 251 9.68 -21.88 -27.73
N GLU A 252 10.94 -21.66 -27.39
CA GLU A 252 11.43 -21.79 -26.03
C GLU A 252 10.77 -20.78 -25.11
N ALA A 253 10.71 -19.51 -25.53
CA ALA A 253 10.04 -18.43 -24.81
C ALA A 253 8.57 -18.73 -24.53
N PHE A 254 7.83 -19.22 -25.54
CA PHE A 254 6.43 -19.62 -25.40
C PHE A 254 6.26 -20.76 -24.39
N ASN A 255 7.04 -21.82 -24.53
CA ASN A 255 6.91 -23.00 -23.66
C ASN A 255 7.25 -22.67 -22.19
N ASP A 256 8.30 -21.89 -21.93
CA ASP A 256 8.65 -21.46 -20.60
C ASP A 256 7.59 -20.51 -20.03
N GLY A 257 7.12 -19.55 -20.82
CA GLY A 257 6.04 -18.64 -20.44
C GLY A 257 4.76 -19.36 -20.05
N ILE A 258 4.34 -20.38 -20.80
CA ILE A 258 3.19 -21.23 -20.45
C ILE A 258 3.43 -21.97 -19.13
N ASN A 259 4.61 -22.56 -18.94
CA ASN A 259 4.94 -23.26 -17.70
C ASN A 259 4.90 -22.29 -16.49
N ARG A 260 5.38 -21.08 -16.66
CA ARG A 260 5.34 -20.05 -15.63
C ARG A 260 3.90 -19.64 -15.31
N LEU A 261 3.09 -19.40 -16.32
CA LEU A 261 1.67 -19.06 -16.20
C LEU A 261 0.87 -20.15 -15.47
N GLU A 262 1.08 -21.42 -15.83
CA GLU A 262 0.41 -22.56 -15.18
C GLU A 262 0.89 -22.72 -13.71
N THR A 263 2.16 -22.43 -13.44
CA THR A 263 2.70 -22.41 -12.07
C THR A 263 2.02 -21.31 -11.24
N LEU A 264 1.85 -20.12 -11.79
CA LEU A 264 1.17 -19.01 -11.12
C LEU A 264 -0.31 -19.35 -10.88
N LEU A 265 -0.95 -19.94 -11.89
CA LEU A 265 -2.34 -20.40 -11.79
C LEU A 265 -2.51 -21.45 -10.70
N SER A 266 -1.59 -22.40 -10.59
CA SER A 266 -1.65 -23.45 -9.56
C SER A 266 -1.60 -22.88 -8.14
N LYS A 267 -0.84 -21.80 -7.90
CA LYS A 267 -0.74 -21.16 -6.57
C LYS A 267 -2.10 -20.63 -6.09
N VAL A 268 -2.98 -20.18 -6.98
CA VAL A 268 -4.30 -19.64 -6.63
C VAL A 268 -5.42 -20.68 -6.73
N HIS A 269 -5.18 -21.80 -7.39
CA HIS A 269 -6.12 -22.91 -7.48
C HIS A 269 -5.91 -24.00 -6.41
N ASP A 270 -4.78 -23.98 -5.72
CA ASP A 270 -4.44 -25.08 -4.80
C ASP A 270 -5.39 -25.06 -3.60
N ILE A 271 -5.92 -26.26 -3.29
CA ILE A 271 -6.91 -26.49 -2.22
C ILE A 271 -6.33 -26.19 -0.81
N ILE A 272 -5.02 -26.09 -0.69
CA ILE A 272 -4.32 -25.69 0.55
C ILE A 272 -4.17 -24.17 0.58
N THR A 273 -5.27 -23.47 0.50
CA THR A 273 -5.29 -22.02 0.66
C THR A 273 -4.88 -21.65 2.07
N PRO A 274 -3.95 -20.72 2.27
CA PRO A 274 -3.64 -20.26 3.62
C PRO A 274 -4.90 -19.72 4.27
N ARG A 275 -5.21 -20.19 5.47
CA ARG A 275 -6.38 -19.70 6.20
C ARG A 275 -6.11 -18.26 6.63
N LEU A 276 -6.92 -17.35 6.14
CA LEU A 276 -6.99 -16.01 6.71
C LEU A 276 -7.59 -16.12 8.11
N PRO A 277 -7.02 -15.47 9.13
CA PRO A 277 -7.66 -15.41 10.44
C PRO A 277 -9.09 -14.87 10.30
N ALA A 278 -10.07 -15.60 10.86
CA ALA A 278 -11.44 -15.14 10.92
C ALA A 278 -11.55 -14.18 12.11
N GLY A 279 -11.59 -12.86 11.85
CA GLY A 279 -11.85 -11.87 12.88
C GLY A 279 -13.35 -11.61 13.03
N SER A 280 -13.78 -11.21 14.23
CA SER A 280 -15.10 -10.64 14.46
C SER A 280 -15.03 -9.12 14.34
N ILE A 281 -16.02 -8.52 13.69
CA ILE A 281 -16.10 -7.05 13.56
C ILE A 281 -17.06 -6.55 14.66
N GLU A 282 -16.48 -6.02 15.73
CA GLU A 282 -17.24 -5.35 16.78
C GLU A 282 -17.00 -3.85 16.69
N PHE A 283 -17.98 -3.13 16.13
CA PHE A 283 -17.95 -1.65 16.10
C PHE A 283 -18.30 -1.05 17.47
N ASN A 284 -17.60 -1.43 18.50
CA ASN A 284 -17.79 -0.81 19.81
C ASN A 284 -16.93 0.47 19.89
N THR A 285 -17.37 1.50 19.17
CA THR A 285 -16.66 2.78 19.00
C THR A 285 -16.42 3.58 20.28
N GLN A 286 -16.98 3.14 21.40
CA GLN A 286 -16.84 3.83 22.70
C GLN A 286 -15.64 3.37 23.54
N LEU A 287 -15.01 2.26 23.18
CA LEU A 287 -13.90 1.70 23.96
C LEU A 287 -12.50 2.04 23.41
N PHE A 288 -12.42 2.57 22.20
CA PHE A 288 -11.17 2.85 21.56
C PHE A 288 -10.73 4.30 21.82
N GLY A 289 -10.04 4.51 22.93
CA GLY A 289 -9.21 5.68 23.09
C GLY A 289 -8.02 5.55 22.15
N THR A 290 -8.02 6.27 21.02
CA THR A 290 -6.88 6.34 20.11
C THR A 290 -5.69 6.95 20.84
N LYS A 291 -4.85 6.11 21.45
CA LYS A 291 -3.58 6.58 22.01
C LYS A 291 -2.58 6.67 20.87
N LEU A 292 -2.36 7.88 20.41
CA LEU A 292 -1.18 8.24 19.64
C LEU A 292 -0.07 8.41 20.69
N GLU A 293 0.91 7.50 20.69
CA GLU A 293 1.85 7.37 21.82
C GLU A 293 2.90 8.46 21.81
N ASP A 294 3.52 8.71 20.64
CA ASP A 294 4.57 9.72 20.49
C ASP A 294 4.33 10.54 19.23
N SER A 295 4.66 11.81 19.26
CA SER A 295 4.65 12.70 18.10
C SER A 295 6.04 13.25 17.81
N SER A 296 6.34 13.49 16.54
CA SER A 296 7.59 14.13 16.12
C SER A 296 7.74 15.57 16.61
N LEU A 297 6.62 16.23 16.91
CA LEU A 297 6.53 17.56 17.48
C LEU A 297 5.59 17.53 18.68
N THR A 298 5.92 18.27 19.73
CA THR A 298 4.97 18.54 20.81
C THR A 298 3.83 19.43 20.32
N SER A 299 2.74 19.51 21.09
CA SER A 299 1.62 20.39 20.79
C SER A 299 2.04 21.85 20.64
N GLU A 300 2.92 22.29 21.51
CA GLU A 300 3.43 23.65 21.54
C GLU A 300 4.33 23.93 20.33
N GLU A 301 5.28 23.05 20.04
CA GLU A 301 6.17 23.18 18.87
C GLU A 301 5.40 23.20 17.55
N TYR A 302 4.36 22.36 17.40
CA TYR A 302 3.53 22.39 16.19
C TYR A 302 2.78 23.71 16.05
N LYS A 303 2.21 24.24 17.14
CA LYS A 303 1.51 25.54 17.14
C LYS A 303 2.46 26.71 16.84
N GLU A 304 3.68 26.66 17.36
CA GLU A 304 4.72 27.65 17.05
C GLU A 304 5.08 27.61 15.56
N ALA A 305 5.26 26.41 14.99
CA ALA A 305 5.49 26.24 13.55
C ALA A 305 4.33 26.79 12.70
N VAL A 306 3.08 26.62 13.14
CA VAL A 306 1.91 27.21 12.46
C VAL A 306 1.98 28.74 12.53
N LEU A 307 2.34 29.33 13.67
CA LEU A 307 2.48 30.80 13.82
C LEU A 307 3.60 31.33 12.93
N GLU A 308 4.76 30.68 12.88
CA GLU A 308 5.87 31.05 11.99
C GLU A 308 5.45 30.96 10.51
N ALA A 309 4.74 29.91 10.13
CA ALA A 309 4.18 29.78 8.77
C ALA A 309 3.23 30.95 8.42
N LYS A 310 2.38 31.38 9.36
CA LYS A 310 1.50 32.54 9.19
C LYS A 310 2.26 33.85 9.03
N GLU A 311 3.40 34.03 9.71
CA GLU A 311 4.27 35.21 9.50
C GLU A 311 4.78 35.25 8.06
N HIS A 312 5.20 34.12 7.49
CA HIS A 312 5.58 34.03 6.08
C HIS A 312 4.45 34.31 5.10
N ILE A 313 3.21 33.91 5.45
CA ILE A 313 2.02 34.24 4.66
C ILE A 313 1.76 35.75 4.70
N LEU A 314 1.82 36.37 5.86
CA LEU A 314 1.61 37.81 6.04
C LEU A 314 2.73 38.65 5.38
N ALA A 315 3.96 38.13 5.35
CA ALA A 315 5.07 38.74 4.65
C ALA A 315 4.96 38.63 3.12
N GLY A 316 4.05 37.80 2.59
CA GLY A 316 3.85 37.59 1.17
C GLY A 316 4.82 36.57 0.54
N ASP A 317 5.54 35.78 1.34
CA ASP A 317 6.43 34.74 0.87
C ASP A 317 5.67 33.56 0.24
N ILE A 318 4.56 33.20 0.84
CA ILE A 318 3.67 32.09 0.45
C ILE A 318 2.20 32.49 0.67
N PHE A 319 1.27 31.78 0.01
CA PHE A 319 -0.19 31.92 0.23
C PHE A 319 -0.72 30.85 1.15
N GLN A 320 -0.15 29.66 1.06
CA GLN A 320 -0.52 28.47 1.82
C GLN A 320 0.70 27.57 1.99
N ILE A 321 0.72 26.82 3.10
CA ILE A 321 1.68 25.75 3.36
C ILE A 321 0.97 24.60 4.06
N VAL A 322 1.40 23.36 3.80
CA VAL A 322 0.94 22.20 4.55
C VAL A 322 2.05 21.77 5.52
N LEU A 323 1.77 21.87 6.81
CA LEU A 323 2.66 21.38 7.88
C LEU A 323 2.15 20.05 8.39
N SER A 324 3.07 19.09 8.54
CA SER A 324 2.75 17.75 9.02
C SER A 324 3.51 17.39 10.29
N GLN A 325 2.94 16.46 11.04
CA GLN A 325 3.60 15.80 12.15
C GLN A 325 3.38 14.28 12.06
N ARG A 326 4.34 13.52 12.58
CA ARG A 326 4.31 12.08 12.59
C ARG A 326 4.01 11.58 13.99
N PHE A 327 3.04 10.66 14.08
CA PHE A 327 2.68 9.95 15.30
C PHE A 327 3.16 8.51 15.22
N GLU A 328 3.52 7.93 16.34
CA GLU A 328 3.89 6.53 16.48
C GLU A 328 2.83 5.76 17.25
N ARG A 329 2.64 4.51 16.86
CA ARG A 329 1.83 3.56 17.60
C ARG A 329 2.44 2.17 17.54
N ARG A 330 2.60 1.54 18.69
CA ARG A 330 3.01 0.14 18.81
C ARG A 330 1.80 -0.78 18.69
N THR A 331 1.98 -1.92 18.03
CA THR A 331 0.91 -2.88 17.84
C THR A 331 1.45 -4.29 17.64
N PHE A 332 0.68 -5.29 18.07
CA PHE A 332 0.92 -6.70 17.79
C PHE A 332 0.11 -7.20 16.58
N ALA A 333 -0.79 -6.37 16.04
CA ALA A 333 -1.52 -6.72 14.83
C ALA A 333 -0.59 -6.70 13.62
N ASP A 334 -0.71 -7.70 12.78
CA ASP A 334 0.06 -7.78 11.53
C ASP A 334 -0.34 -6.65 10.58
N PRO A 335 0.61 -6.00 9.88
CA PRO A 335 0.29 -4.94 8.91
C PRO A 335 -0.74 -5.35 7.84
N PHE A 336 -0.77 -6.62 7.44
CA PHE A 336 -1.78 -7.12 6.50
C PHE A 336 -3.18 -7.21 7.14
N GLU A 337 -3.26 -7.57 8.41
CA GLU A 337 -4.53 -7.56 9.16
C GLU A 337 -5.01 -6.13 9.41
N ILE A 338 -4.09 -5.19 9.63
CA ILE A 338 -4.40 -3.74 9.70
C ILE A 338 -4.93 -3.25 8.34
N TYR A 339 -4.36 -3.70 7.21
CA TYR A 339 -4.91 -3.42 5.89
C TYR A 339 -6.35 -3.92 5.74
N ARG A 340 -6.63 -5.15 6.20
CA ARG A 340 -7.99 -5.73 6.18
C ARG A 340 -8.96 -4.90 7.01
N ALA A 341 -8.55 -4.43 8.18
CA ALA A 341 -9.34 -3.55 9.04
C ALA A 341 -9.54 -2.17 8.39
N LEU A 342 -8.50 -1.60 7.77
CA LEU A 342 -8.55 -0.29 7.12
C LEU A 342 -9.57 -0.25 5.96
N ARG A 343 -9.72 -1.35 5.22
CA ARG A 343 -10.74 -1.50 4.16
C ARG A 343 -12.18 -1.31 4.68
N ILE A 344 -12.40 -1.54 5.97
CA ILE A 344 -13.71 -1.42 6.63
C ILE A 344 -13.88 -0.04 7.26
N VAL A 345 -12.83 0.42 7.98
CA VAL A 345 -12.87 1.67 8.75
C VAL A 345 -12.82 2.90 7.83
N ASN A 346 -12.01 2.84 6.78
CA ASN A 346 -11.78 3.97 5.88
C ASN A 346 -11.59 3.52 4.43
N PRO A 347 -12.62 3.00 3.77
CA PRO A 347 -12.54 2.62 2.36
C PRO A 347 -12.25 3.84 1.49
N SER A 348 -11.41 3.67 0.46
CA SER A 348 -11.01 4.75 -0.44
C SER A 348 -10.79 4.23 -1.87
N PRO A 349 -10.71 5.14 -2.87
CA PRO A 349 -10.41 4.76 -4.25
C PRO A 349 -9.07 4.04 -4.43
N TYR A 350 -8.10 4.29 -3.55
CA TYR A 350 -6.75 3.72 -3.61
C TYR A 350 -6.40 3.02 -2.29
N MET A 351 -6.96 1.82 -2.11
CA MET A 351 -6.59 0.93 -1.02
C MET A 351 -5.37 0.14 -1.43
N THR A 352 -4.27 0.25 -0.68
CA THR A 352 -3.03 -0.41 -1.06
C THR A 352 -2.33 -1.02 0.15
N TYR A 353 -1.94 -2.27 0.01
CA TYR A 353 -0.92 -2.91 0.81
C TYR A 353 0.32 -3.07 -0.08
N LEU A 354 1.39 -2.39 0.24
CA LEU A 354 2.64 -2.45 -0.51
C LEU A 354 3.77 -2.86 0.43
N GLN A 355 4.30 -4.04 0.22
CA GLN A 355 5.51 -4.50 0.88
C GLN A 355 6.71 -4.10 0.02
N ALA A 356 7.40 -3.07 0.46
CA ALA A 356 8.61 -2.57 -0.15
C ALA A 356 9.84 -2.96 0.68
N ARG A 357 11.02 -2.85 0.11
CA ARG A 357 12.25 -3.03 0.88
C ARG A 357 12.39 -1.88 1.89
N GLY A 358 12.57 -2.23 3.14
CA GLY A 358 12.73 -1.29 4.24
C GLY A 358 11.42 -0.83 4.89
N CYS A 359 10.26 -0.98 4.25
CA CYS A 359 8.98 -0.66 4.88
C CYS A 359 7.79 -1.36 4.24
N ILE A 360 6.69 -1.39 5.00
CA ILE A 360 5.37 -1.77 4.50
C ILE A 360 4.49 -0.52 4.53
N LEU A 361 3.81 -0.24 3.42
CA LEU A 361 2.81 0.83 3.33
C LEU A 361 1.42 0.22 3.36
N VAL A 362 0.60 0.68 4.31
CA VAL A 362 -0.83 0.35 4.41
C VAL A 362 -1.61 1.63 4.17
N ALA A 363 -2.18 1.76 2.99
CA ALA A 363 -2.71 3.02 2.50
C ALA A 363 -4.21 2.96 2.18
N SER A 364 -4.87 4.08 2.45
CA SER A 364 -6.25 4.38 2.07
C SER A 364 -6.31 5.79 1.48
N SER A 365 -5.68 5.97 0.31
CA SER A 365 -5.58 7.30 -0.31
C SER A 365 -6.87 7.69 -1.02
N PRO A 366 -7.37 8.90 -0.77
CA PRO A 366 -8.54 9.42 -1.47
C PRO A 366 -8.19 10.08 -2.81
N GLU A 367 -6.91 10.37 -3.08
CA GLU A 367 -6.50 11.33 -4.09
C GLU A 367 -5.52 10.73 -5.11
N ILE A 368 -5.76 11.05 -6.38
CA ILE A 368 -4.82 10.79 -7.48
C ILE A 368 -3.71 11.83 -7.40
N LEU A 369 -2.46 11.39 -7.35
CA LEU A 369 -1.32 12.27 -7.60
C LEU A 369 -1.29 12.62 -9.08
N THR A 370 -1.22 11.62 -9.94
CA THR A 370 -1.31 11.78 -11.39
C THR A 370 -1.63 10.45 -12.07
N ARG A 371 -2.43 10.52 -13.12
CA ARG A 371 -2.76 9.38 -13.99
C ARG A 371 -2.48 9.73 -15.44
N VAL A 372 -1.86 8.80 -16.15
CA VAL A 372 -1.71 8.87 -17.62
C VAL A 372 -2.37 7.63 -18.21
N LYS A 373 -3.40 7.83 -19.00
CA LYS A 373 -4.09 6.76 -19.71
C LYS A 373 -4.29 7.15 -21.18
N LYS A 374 -3.74 6.35 -22.09
CA LYS A 374 -3.84 6.61 -23.54
C LYS A 374 -3.46 8.07 -23.88
N LYS A 375 -2.33 8.53 -23.37
CA LYS A 375 -1.83 9.92 -23.48
C LYS A 375 -2.65 11.00 -22.77
N THR A 376 -3.79 10.69 -22.16
CA THR A 376 -4.55 11.66 -21.37
C THR A 376 -4.01 11.72 -19.95
N ILE A 377 -3.59 12.91 -19.52
CA ILE A 377 -3.13 13.19 -18.16
C ILE A 377 -4.31 13.63 -17.33
N THR A 378 -4.47 13.03 -16.16
CA THR A 378 -5.50 13.39 -15.17
C THR A 378 -4.85 13.71 -13.83
N ASN A 379 -5.12 14.93 -13.34
CA ASN A 379 -4.87 15.33 -11.96
C ASN A 379 -6.21 15.74 -11.36
N ARG A 380 -6.49 15.33 -10.12
CA ARG A 380 -7.77 15.60 -9.45
C ARG A 380 -7.54 15.98 -8.00
N PRO A 381 -7.18 17.24 -7.71
CA PRO A 381 -7.01 17.71 -6.35
C PRO A 381 -8.34 17.69 -5.61
N LEU A 382 -8.29 17.38 -4.31
CA LEU A 382 -9.44 17.33 -3.42
C LEU A 382 -9.26 18.34 -2.29
N ALA A 383 -10.31 19.12 -2.01
CA ALA A 383 -10.37 20.01 -0.86
C ALA A 383 -11.81 20.12 -0.36
N GLY A 384 -11.92 20.48 0.92
CA GLY A 384 -13.20 20.60 1.58
C GLY A 384 -13.87 19.25 1.86
N THR A 385 -14.22 19.00 3.10
CA THR A 385 -14.92 17.78 3.48
C THR A 385 -16.01 18.07 4.49
N VAL A 386 -17.13 17.37 4.35
CA VAL A 386 -18.22 17.36 5.32
C VAL A 386 -18.60 15.92 5.64
N ARG A 387 -19.09 15.69 6.86
CA ARG A 387 -19.57 14.36 7.24
C ARG A 387 -20.70 13.89 6.33
N ARG A 388 -20.84 12.59 6.12
CA ARG A 388 -21.98 12.03 5.40
C ARG A 388 -23.27 12.13 6.24
N GLY A 389 -24.36 12.41 5.56
CA GLY A 389 -25.69 12.42 6.19
C GLY A 389 -26.17 11.03 6.56
N LYS A 390 -26.96 10.92 7.64
CA LYS A 390 -27.59 9.66 8.05
C LYS A 390 -28.72 9.23 7.10
N THR A 391 -29.23 10.16 6.31
CA THR A 391 -30.27 9.93 5.31
C THR A 391 -29.88 10.62 4.00
N PRO A 392 -30.39 10.18 2.83
CA PRO A 392 -30.13 10.84 1.56
C PRO A 392 -30.50 12.33 1.55
N LYS A 393 -31.56 12.72 2.30
CA LYS A 393 -31.98 14.13 2.42
C LYS A 393 -30.99 14.95 3.23
N GLU A 394 -30.48 14.40 4.34
CA GLU A 394 -29.45 15.06 5.16
C GLU A 394 -28.14 15.18 4.36
N ASP A 395 -27.76 14.13 3.63
CA ASP A 395 -26.55 14.11 2.79
C ASP A 395 -26.60 15.21 1.72
N LEU A 396 -27.72 15.35 1.01
CA LEU A 396 -27.92 16.42 0.03
C LEU A 396 -27.89 17.83 0.66
N MET A 397 -28.37 17.97 1.91
CA MET A 397 -28.29 19.23 2.63
C MET A 397 -26.84 19.58 2.99
N LEU A 398 -26.06 18.60 3.47
CA LEU A 398 -24.66 18.79 3.80
C LEU A 398 -23.81 19.08 2.56
N GLU A 399 -24.09 18.40 1.44
CA GLU A 399 -23.48 18.71 0.14
C GLU A 399 -23.73 20.17 -0.26
N LYS A 400 -24.96 20.65 -0.15
CA LYS A 400 -25.30 22.06 -0.44
C LYS A 400 -24.60 23.03 0.52
N GLN A 401 -24.46 22.70 1.79
CA GLN A 401 -23.71 23.51 2.74
C GLN A 401 -22.24 23.63 2.31
N LEU A 402 -21.60 22.51 1.94
CA LEU A 402 -20.22 22.51 1.47
C LEU A 402 -20.04 23.37 0.20
N LEU A 403 -20.95 23.23 -0.77
CA LEU A 403 -20.92 24.02 -2.01
C LEU A 403 -21.18 25.53 -1.81
N ASN A 404 -21.80 25.92 -0.72
CA ASN A 404 -22.07 27.33 -0.37
C ASN A 404 -21.07 27.89 0.67
N ASP A 405 -20.12 27.08 1.14
CA ASP A 405 -19.05 27.53 2.01
C ASP A 405 -17.97 28.23 1.18
N GLU A 406 -17.93 29.55 1.25
CA GLU A 406 -17.05 30.41 0.44
C GLU A 406 -15.56 30.06 0.72
N LYS A 407 -15.19 29.75 1.97
CA LYS A 407 -13.82 29.39 2.36
C LYS A 407 -13.40 28.07 1.72
N GLN A 408 -14.23 27.03 1.87
CA GLN A 408 -13.96 25.70 1.31
C GLN A 408 -13.93 25.75 -0.22
N CYS A 409 -14.81 26.52 -0.85
CA CYS A 409 -14.81 26.72 -2.29
C CYS A 409 -13.56 27.46 -2.78
N ALA A 410 -13.14 28.53 -2.09
CA ALA A 410 -11.92 29.27 -2.43
C ALA A 410 -10.66 28.40 -2.32
N GLU A 411 -10.56 27.60 -1.25
CA GLU A 411 -9.49 26.62 -1.09
C GLU A 411 -9.49 25.60 -2.24
N HIS A 412 -10.65 25.05 -2.58
CA HIS A 412 -10.75 24.08 -3.68
C HIS A 412 -10.32 24.68 -5.02
N ILE A 413 -10.77 25.91 -5.35
CA ILE A 413 -10.37 26.62 -6.56
C ILE A 413 -8.86 26.82 -6.59
N MET A 414 -8.25 27.21 -5.47
CA MET A 414 -6.79 27.37 -5.34
C MET A 414 -6.07 26.03 -5.59
N LEU A 415 -6.54 24.91 -5.02
CA LEU A 415 -5.91 23.61 -5.23
C LEU A 415 -6.09 23.10 -6.67
N VAL A 416 -7.24 23.38 -7.31
CA VAL A 416 -7.44 23.10 -8.75
C VAL A 416 -6.46 23.93 -9.60
N ASP A 417 -6.23 25.19 -9.25
CA ASP A 417 -5.26 26.05 -9.97
C ASP A 417 -3.82 25.57 -9.77
N LEU A 418 -3.47 25.11 -8.57
CA LEU A 418 -2.18 24.47 -8.32
C LEU A 418 -2.01 23.19 -9.14
N GLY A 419 -3.01 22.32 -9.15
CA GLY A 419 -3.01 21.09 -9.97
C GLY A 419 -2.90 21.42 -11.47
N ARG A 420 -3.61 22.44 -11.93
CA ARG A 420 -3.48 22.94 -13.30
C ARG A 420 -2.06 23.45 -13.60
N ASN A 421 -1.43 24.14 -12.67
CA ASN A 421 -0.05 24.60 -12.80
C ASN A 421 0.94 23.43 -12.85
N ASP A 422 0.74 22.41 -12.03
CA ASP A 422 1.56 21.19 -12.03
C ASP A 422 1.44 20.41 -13.36
N VAL A 423 0.22 20.29 -13.90
CA VAL A 423 -0.04 19.68 -15.22
C VAL A 423 0.31 20.64 -16.39
N GLY A 424 0.27 21.96 -16.16
CA GLY A 424 0.53 22.99 -17.19
C GLY A 424 1.96 23.04 -17.72
N LYS A 425 2.90 22.40 -17.03
CA LYS A 425 4.25 22.11 -17.56
C LYS A 425 4.24 20.94 -18.55
N VAL A 426 3.20 20.13 -18.49
CA VAL A 426 2.87 19.04 -19.39
C VAL A 426 1.41 19.28 -19.80
N THR A 427 1.12 19.43 -21.07
CA THR A 427 -0.25 19.70 -21.54
C THR A 427 -1.19 18.58 -21.08
N GLY A 428 -2.50 18.85 -20.92
CA GLY A 428 -3.48 17.84 -20.51
C GLY A 428 -3.55 16.60 -21.42
N GLU A 429 -2.91 16.67 -22.56
CA GLU A 429 -2.58 15.55 -23.43
C GLU A 429 -1.05 15.41 -23.51
N LEU A 430 -0.53 14.19 -23.30
CA LEU A 430 0.90 13.90 -23.33
C LEU A 430 1.45 14.10 -24.73
N LEU A 431 2.44 14.96 -24.87
CA LEU A 431 3.15 15.19 -26.14
C LEU A 431 3.92 13.93 -26.56
N ASP A 432 4.17 13.78 -27.87
CA ASP A 432 4.78 12.56 -28.42
C ASP A 432 6.22 12.30 -27.95
N ASP A 433 6.93 13.34 -27.57
CA ASP A 433 8.30 13.31 -27.06
C ASP A 433 8.41 13.15 -25.54
N LEU A 434 7.27 13.14 -24.82
CA LEU A 434 7.21 13.00 -23.38
C LEU A 434 6.66 11.63 -22.96
N THR A 435 7.13 11.19 -21.79
CA THR A 435 6.74 9.92 -21.18
C THR A 435 5.94 10.15 -19.88
N SER A 436 5.32 9.10 -19.36
CA SER A 436 4.69 9.15 -18.05
C SER A 436 5.68 9.49 -16.92
N TRP A 437 6.98 9.19 -17.11
CA TRP A 437 8.03 9.57 -16.18
C TRP A 437 8.22 11.09 -16.10
N ASP A 438 8.10 11.79 -17.22
CA ASP A 438 8.19 13.25 -17.26
C ASP A 438 7.01 13.91 -16.56
N VAL A 439 5.81 13.34 -16.73
CA VAL A 439 4.61 13.74 -16.00
C VAL A 439 4.80 13.55 -14.49
N LEU A 440 5.34 12.41 -14.07
CA LEU A 440 5.57 12.11 -12.66
C LEU A 440 6.57 13.10 -12.03
N ARG A 441 7.70 13.37 -12.70
CA ARG A 441 8.69 14.37 -12.24
C ARG A 441 8.08 15.75 -12.04
N THR A 442 7.14 16.12 -12.90
CA THR A 442 6.49 17.44 -12.84
C THR A 442 5.44 17.49 -11.72
N ALA A 443 4.74 16.38 -11.49
CA ALA A 443 3.68 16.29 -10.51
C ALA A 443 4.19 16.13 -9.07
N LEU A 444 5.37 15.53 -8.85
CA LEU A 444 5.95 15.32 -7.52
C LEU A 444 6.73 16.55 -7.00
N PRO A 445 6.55 16.91 -5.70
CA PRO A 445 5.37 16.65 -4.88
C PRO A 445 4.22 17.57 -5.28
N VAL A 446 2.98 17.14 -4.99
CA VAL A 446 1.78 17.89 -5.36
C VAL A 446 1.63 19.15 -4.49
N GLY A 447 1.08 20.22 -5.09
CA GLY A 447 0.81 21.48 -4.39
C GLY A 447 -0.16 21.32 -3.21
N THR A 448 -1.10 20.36 -3.29
CA THR A 448 -2.09 20.07 -2.23
C THR A 448 -1.47 19.60 -0.90
N VAL A 449 -0.22 19.14 -0.91
CA VAL A 449 0.50 18.65 0.29
C VAL A 449 1.78 19.43 0.58
N SER A 450 2.10 20.43 -0.23
CA SER A 450 3.27 21.31 -0.03
C SER A 450 2.84 22.75 0.22
N GLY A 451 2.26 23.41 -0.74
CA GLY A 451 1.77 24.77 -0.65
C GLY A 451 2.02 25.60 -1.90
N ALA A 452 1.78 26.90 -1.81
CA ALA A 452 1.87 27.85 -2.91
C ALA A 452 2.56 29.17 -2.48
N PRO A 453 3.57 29.67 -3.23
CA PRO A 453 4.29 29.04 -4.33
C PRO A 453 5.06 27.78 -3.89
N LYS A 454 4.98 26.73 -4.71
CA LYS A 454 5.38 25.35 -4.38
C LYS A 454 6.79 25.24 -3.80
N VAL A 455 7.81 25.74 -4.49
CA VAL A 455 9.22 25.61 -4.06
C VAL A 455 9.46 26.37 -2.76
N LYS A 456 8.89 27.57 -2.62
CA LYS A 456 9.07 28.39 -1.40
C LYS A 456 8.40 27.71 -0.19
N ALA A 457 7.21 27.15 -0.37
CA ALA A 457 6.55 26.38 0.68
C ALA A 457 7.39 25.17 1.12
N MET A 458 8.02 24.46 0.17
CA MET A 458 8.91 23.33 0.50
C MET A 458 10.20 23.75 1.22
N GLU A 459 10.79 24.92 0.87
CA GLU A 459 11.91 25.48 1.62
C GLU A 459 11.53 25.76 3.10
N LEU A 460 10.28 26.18 3.34
CA LEU A 460 9.76 26.42 4.68
C LEU A 460 9.43 25.11 5.40
N ILE A 461 8.87 24.13 4.71
CA ILE A 461 8.64 22.79 5.27
C ILE A 461 9.96 22.20 5.78
N ASP A 462 11.04 22.32 5.02
CA ASP A 462 12.37 21.83 5.45
C ASP A 462 12.90 22.53 6.71
N LYS A 463 12.41 23.73 7.04
CA LYS A 463 12.79 24.46 8.26
C LYS A 463 11.91 24.16 9.45
N LEU A 464 10.61 23.95 9.20
CA LEU A 464 9.58 23.85 10.23
C LEU A 464 9.31 22.40 10.66
N GLU A 465 9.58 21.43 9.79
CA GLU A 465 9.45 20.01 10.13
C GLU A 465 10.80 19.44 10.59
N VAL A 466 10.79 18.71 11.69
CA VAL A 466 12.01 18.23 12.37
C VAL A 466 12.63 16.99 11.75
N THR A 467 11.89 16.27 10.88
CA THR A 467 12.33 15.04 10.21
C THR A 467 11.83 14.98 8.77
N ARG A 468 12.51 14.20 7.93
CA ARG A 468 12.06 13.93 6.56
C ARG A 468 10.69 13.27 6.53
N ARG A 469 9.85 13.69 5.58
CA ARG A 469 8.51 13.11 5.36
C ARG A 469 8.55 11.67 4.88
N GLY A 470 9.58 11.30 4.10
CA GLY A 470 9.67 10.00 3.48
C GLY A 470 8.46 9.68 2.58
N PRO A 471 7.77 8.52 2.74
CA PRO A 471 6.63 8.18 1.89
C PRO A 471 5.45 9.15 1.97
N TYR A 472 5.20 9.78 3.12
CA TYR A 472 4.10 10.75 3.28
C TYR A 472 4.25 11.92 2.31
N SER A 473 3.16 12.33 1.67
CA SER A 473 3.14 13.38 0.63
C SER A 473 3.90 13.03 -0.66
N GLY A 474 4.43 11.82 -0.76
CA GLY A 474 4.93 11.25 -2.00
C GLY A 474 3.83 10.55 -2.79
N GLY A 475 4.20 9.57 -3.61
CA GLY A 475 3.26 8.81 -4.43
C GLY A 475 3.50 7.30 -4.37
N PHE A 476 2.46 6.52 -4.56
CA PHE A 476 2.56 5.07 -4.75
C PHE A 476 1.61 4.61 -5.84
N GLY A 477 1.98 3.55 -6.54
CA GLY A 477 1.16 3.00 -7.61
C GLY A 477 1.98 2.28 -8.67
N GLY A 478 1.51 2.30 -9.92
CA GLY A 478 2.12 1.54 -11.01
C GLY A 478 2.26 2.30 -12.31
N ILE A 479 3.30 1.92 -13.06
CA ILE A 479 3.55 2.34 -14.45
C ILE A 479 3.61 1.06 -15.27
N SER A 480 2.63 0.87 -16.16
CA SER A 480 2.49 -0.35 -16.95
C SER A 480 3.53 -0.44 -18.06
N PHE A 481 3.75 -1.64 -18.57
CA PHE A 481 4.58 -1.86 -19.76
C PHE A 481 4.15 -1.03 -20.97
N SER A 482 2.85 -0.72 -21.09
CA SER A 482 2.31 0.15 -22.16
C SER A 482 2.55 1.65 -21.93
N GLY A 483 3.22 2.04 -20.84
CA GLY A 483 3.45 3.44 -20.48
C GLY A 483 2.27 4.15 -19.82
N ASN A 484 1.12 3.48 -19.61
CA ASN A 484 0.07 4.03 -18.77
C ASN A 484 0.52 4.06 -17.31
N MET A 485 0.12 5.09 -16.58
CA MET A 485 0.52 5.32 -15.19
C MET A 485 -0.69 5.64 -14.32
N ASP A 486 -0.71 5.10 -13.11
CA ASP A 486 -1.69 5.47 -12.09
C ASP A 486 -0.98 5.55 -10.73
N ILE A 487 -0.73 6.75 -10.25
CA ILE A 487 -0.04 7.03 -9.00
C ILE A 487 -0.97 7.79 -8.06
N ALA A 488 -1.23 7.20 -6.91
CA ALA A 488 -1.98 7.81 -5.83
C ALA A 488 -1.06 8.67 -4.95
N LEU A 489 -1.60 9.74 -4.39
CA LEU A 489 -0.90 10.56 -3.41
C LEU A 489 -0.81 9.80 -2.08
N ALA A 490 0.37 9.72 -1.49
CA ALA A 490 0.58 8.99 -0.24
C ALA A 490 0.04 9.78 0.97
N LEU A 491 -1.28 9.84 1.04
CA LEU A 491 -2.07 10.34 2.16
C LEU A 491 -2.78 9.18 2.86
N ARG A 492 -3.17 9.38 4.11
CA ARG A 492 -3.87 8.34 4.90
C ARG A 492 -3.14 6.99 4.81
N THR A 493 -1.83 7.05 4.98
CA THR A 493 -0.91 5.92 4.83
C THR A 493 -0.22 5.65 6.16
N ILE A 494 -0.26 4.39 6.59
CA ILE A 494 0.50 3.89 7.73
C ILE A 494 1.78 3.30 7.18
N VAL A 495 2.92 3.70 7.74
CA VAL A 495 4.24 3.20 7.36
C VAL A 495 4.78 2.33 8.49
N PHE A 496 5.13 1.09 8.19
CA PHE A 496 5.79 0.16 9.09
C PHE A 496 7.24 -0.03 8.64
N PRO A 497 8.23 0.62 9.28
CA PRO A 497 9.64 0.37 8.96
C PRO A 497 10.01 -1.08 9.28
N THR A 498 10.65 -1.77 8.33
CA THR A 498 11.08 -3.16 8.52
C THR A 498 12.57 -3.28 8.75
N SER A 499 13.40 -2.43 8.14
CA SER A 499 14.86 -2.49 8.21
C SER A 499 15.43 -1.99 9.53
N PHE A 500 14.81 -1.03 10.19
CA PHE A 500 15.34 -0.41 11.39
C PHE A 500 15.23 -1.28 12.64
N ARG A 501 14.43 -2.33 12.63
CA ARG A 501 14.17 -3.17 13.80
C ARG A 501 14.65 -4.61 13.69
N TYR A 502 15.17 -5.03 12.53
CA TYR A 502 15.79 -6.34 12.43
C TYR A 502 17.01 -6.50 13.32
N ASP A 503 17.74 -5.39 13.58
CA ASP A 503 18.92 -5.39 14.46
C ASP A 503 18.58 -5.12 15.95
N THR A 504 17.40 -4.59 16.25
CA THR A 504 17.01 -4.19 17.61
C THR A 504 15.83 -4.97 18.17
N MET A 505 15.08 -5.67 17.34
CA MET A 505 14.01 -6.54 17.84
C MET A 505 14.61 -7.76 18.51
N TYR A 506 14.18 -7.98 19.74
CA TYR A 506 14.32 -9.27 20.38
C TYR A 506 13.85 -10.34 19.39
N SER A 507 14.80 -11.07 18.80
CA SER A 507 14.44 -12.27 18.03
C SER A 507 13.90 -13.26 19.05
N TYR A 508 12.61 -13.28 19.22
CA TYR A 508 11.95 -14.33 19.97
C TYR A 508 12.18 -15.62 19.20
N LYS A 509 13.11 -16.45 19.70
CA LYS A 509 13.42 -17.77 19.14
C LYS A 509 12.24 -18.75 19.22
N ASP A 510 11.14 -18.36 19.89
CA ASP A 510 9.95 -19.18 20.00
C ASP A 510 8.94 -18.77 18.91
N ALA A 511 8.59 -19.71 18.05
CA ALA A 511 7.60 -19.58 16.97
C ALA A 511 6.20 -19.12 17.45
N ASN A 512 5.95 -19.11 18.75
CA ASN A 512 4.67 -18.72 19.36
C ASN A 512 4.65 -17.30 19.93
N LYS A 513 5.72 -16.50 19.79
CA LYS A 513 5.72 -15.14 20.32
C LYS A 513 5.34 -14.15 19.23
N ARG A 514 4.32 -13.35 19.51
CA ARG A 514 3.79 -12.30 18.64
C ARG A 514 4.86 -11.24 18.37
N ARG A 515 4.95 -10.82 17.10
CA ARG A 515 5.86 -9.76 16.67
C ARG A 515 5.24 -8.40 16.96
N GLU A 516 5.94 -7.54 17.68
CA GLU A 516 5.55 -6.14 17.87
C GLU A 516 5.94 -5.31 16.64
N TRP A 517 5.04 -4.47 16.17
CA TRP A 517 5.25 -3.53 15.08
C TRP A 517 5.21 -2.09 15.60
N VAL A 518 5.92 -1.19 14.92
CA VAL A 518 5.71 0.25 15.08
C VAL A 518 5.08 0.79 13.83
N ALA A 519 3.91 1.37 14.00
CA ALA A 519 3.15 2.07 12.98
C ALA A 519 3.46 3.56 13.05
N HIS A 520 3.93 4.13 11.94
CA HIS A 520 4.09 5.57 11.79
C HIS A 520 2.88 6.12 11.02
N LEU A 521 2.16 7.04 11.66
CA LEU A 521 0.99 7.70 11.11
C LEU A 521 1.34 9.18 10.93
N GLN A 522 1.43 9.65 9.69
CA GLN A 522 1.75 11.04 9.41
C GLN A 522 0.53 11.76 8.83
N ALA A 523 0.27 12.95 9.34
CA ALA A 523 -0.83 13.79 8.94
C ALA A 523 -0.41 15.26 8.95
N GLY A 524 -1.01 16.06 8.08
CA GLY A 524 -0.76 17.50 7.99
C GLY A 524 -2.05 18.29 7.80
N ALA A 525 -1.96 19.56 8.12
CA ALA A 525 -2.99 20.56 7.91
C ALA A 525 -2.53 21.68 6.98
N GLY A 526 -3.44 22.25 6.23
CA GLY A 526 -3.19 23.36 5.31
C GLY A 526 -3.30 24.69 6.03
N ILE A 527 -2.19 25.39 6.18
CA ILE A 527 -2.11 26.67 6.89
C ILE A 527 -2.33 27.81 5.92
N VAL A 528 -3.27 28.69 6.25
CA VAL A 528 -3.59 29.95 5.57
C VAL A 528 -3.60 31.11 6.58
N ALA A 529 -3.76 32.34 6.09
CA ALA A 529 -3.65 33.53 6.94
C ALA A 529 -4.60 33.54 8.14
N ASP A 530 -5.80 32.99 8.02
CA ASP A 530 -6.83 32.93 9.05
C ASP A 530 -6.83 31.62 9.87
N SER A 531 -5.88 30.70 9.62
CA SER A 531 -5.77 29.44 10.37
C SER A 531 -5.55 29.68 11.88
N ASP A 532 -6.24 28.90 12.71
CA ASP A 532 -5.99 28.83 14.15
C ASP A 532 -5.05 27.67 14.47
N PRO A 533 -3.93 27.92 15.18
CA PRO A 533 -2.94 26.87 15.46
C PRO A 533 -3.51 25.65 16.19
N THR A 534 -4.50 25.85 17.07
CA THR A 534 -5.13 24.76 17.84
C THR A 534 -6.04 23.93 16.97
N ASP A 535 -6.77 24.56 16.05
CA ASP A 535 -7.65 23.86 15.12
C ASP A 535 -6.85 23.05 14.10
N GLU A 536 -5.75 23.59 13.57
CA GLU A 536 -4.88 22.90 12.63
C GLU A 536 -4.19 21.69 13.29
N GLN A 537 -3.72 21.83 14.54
CA GLN A 537 -3.19 20.68 15.28
C GLN A 537 -4.26 19.60 15.48
N ARG A 538 -5.46 19.99 15.89
CA ARG A 538 -6.57 19.05 16.08
C ARG A 538 -6.96 18.36 14.78
N GLU A 539 -6.83 19.03 13.64
CA GLU A 539 -7.05 18.44 12.32
C GLU A 539 -6.03 17.34 12.03
N CYS A 540 -4.74 17.58 12.30
CA CYS A 540 -3.69 16.55 12.16
C CYS A 540 -3.96 15.34 13.04
N GLU A 541 -4.27 15.56 14.32
CA GLU A 541 -4.61 14.49 15.26
C GLU A 541 -5.82 13.67 14.81
N ASN A 542 -6.88 14.32 14.32
CA ASN A 542 -8.07 13.66 13.82
C ASN A 542 -7.79 12.80 12.57
N LYS A 543 -6.92 13.29 11.67
CA LYS A 543 -6.50 12.54 10.49
C LYS A 543 -5.69 11.30 10.86
N ALA A 544 -4.76 11.43 11.82
CA ALA A 544 -3.99 10.30 12.34
C ALA A 544 -4.87 9.32 13.13
N ALA A 545 -5.79 9.81 13.96
CA ALA A 545 -6.72 8.99 14.72
C ALA A 545 -7.62 8.13 13.83
N ALA A 546 -7.97 8.61 12.63
CA ALA A 546 -8.73 7.81 11.66
C ALA A 546 -7.98 6.55 11.21
N LEU A 547 -6.65 6.63 11.10
CA LEU A 547 -5.79 5.49 10.79
C LEU A 547 -5.59 4.58 12.02
N ALA A 548 -5.41 5.19 13.20
CA ALA A 548 -5.26 4.44 14.45
C ALA A 548 -6.46 3.53 14.74
N ARG A 549 -7.67 3.93 14.36
CA ARG A 549 -8.89 3.08 14.47
C ARG A 549 -8.78 1.77 13.70
N ALA A 550 -8.07 1.76 12.57
CA ALA A 550 -7.85 0.51 11.83
C ALA A 550 -6.91 -0.43 12.59
N ILE A 551 -5.93 0.12 13.32
CA ILE A 551 -5.06 -0.66 14.21
C ILE A 551 -5.88 -1.23 15.36
N ASP A 552 -6.71 -0.40 16.02
CA ASP A 552 -7.60 -0.84 17.11
C ASP A 552 -8.53 -1.98 16.66
N LEU A 553 -9.14 -1.84 15.47
CA LEU A 553 -10.00 -2.89 14.92
C LEU A 553 -9.21 -4.16 14.62
N ALA A 554 -7.99 -4.05 14.07
CA ALA A 554 -7.17 -5.22 13.80
C ALA A 554 -6.74 -5.93 15.10
N GLU A 555 -6.35 -5.17 16.12
CA GLU A 555 -5.99 -5.70 17.44
C GLU A 555 -7.16 -6.45 18.07
N SER A 556 -8.34 -5.85 18.08
CA SER A 556 -9.54 -6.48 18.67
C SER A 556 -10.04 -7.69 17.88
N SER A 557 -9.80 -7.72 16.56
CA SER A 557 -10.34 -8.77 15.68
C SER A 557 -9.39 -9.94 15.50
N PHE A 558 -8.08 -9.73 15.53
CA PHE A 558 -7.08 -10.72 15.10
C PHE A 558 -6.01 -11.03 16.14
N VAL A 559 -5.84 -10.17 17.15
CA VAL A 559 -4.90 -10.41 18.24
C VAL A 559 -5.69 -10.99 19.42
N ASP A 560 -5.59 -12.31 19.66
CA ASP A 560 -6.26 -12.94 20.81
C ASP A 560 -5.76 -12.29 22.10
N ASN A 561 -6.66 -11.90 22.96
CA ASN A 561 -6.39 -11.36 24.30
C ASN A 561 -5.82 -12.41 25.24
#